data_b3ea93a125c5bd65c6b9e098e1a90a76
#
_entry.id   b3ea93a125c5bd65c6b9e098e1a90a76
#
_cell.length_a   1.000
_cell.length_b   1.000
_cell.length_c   1.000
_cell.angle_alpha   90.00
_cell.angle_beta   90.00
_cell.angle_gamma   90.00
#
_symmetry.space_group_name_H-M   'P 1'
#
loop_
_entity.id
_entity.type
_entity.pdbx_description
1 polymer ?
#
loop_
_entity_poly.entity_id
_entity_poly.type
_entity_poly.pdbx_seq_one_letter_code
_entity_poly.pdbx_strand_id
1 'polypeptide(L)'
;AENAPAYGIQVPDTLVTTKAELASTSVADFFNKHQNKIILKLLGLAGARNVTAVDNITATQEYVAEYDEGMVILLQEHLDLESYTEMTVDLVVSKDDIRIANIRKILFADGLWVGNLIGNSVSVTEEQTKALLHVGEYARHHGYVTDEGSNCGIDFFIGKDGSLIVTEINARWTGGLFPAQILSQIDVKNKDAVPFFDVVLMEEREAYVDFIESHLVGEYQGEFAMVPIGFSCFTTPIDGQDYFYSWQMVVGNFDAFKQAKNNELADGVMITADIIQPYK
;
A
#
# COMPACT_ATOMS: atom_id res chain seq x y z
N ALA A 1 5.34 -12.54 12.46
CA ALA A 1 6.65 -12.04 12.89
C ALA A 1 7.46 -13.13 13.61
N GLU A 2 6.95 -13.75 14.68
CA GLU A 2 7.71 -14.69 15.54
C GLU A 2 8.37 -15.86 14.80
N ASN A 3 7.69 -16.47 13.84
CA ASN A 3 8.18 -17.65 13.12
C ASN A 3 8.94 -17.32 11.83
N ALA A 4 8.80 -16.13 11.28
CA ALA A 4 9.39 -15.77 10.00
C ALA A 4 10.93 -15.86 9.98
N PRO A 5 11.67 -15.44 11.03
CA PRO A 5 13.13 -15.56 11.07
C PRO A 5 13.62 -17.00 10.98
N ALA A 6 12.87 -17.97 11.54
CA ALA A 6 13.23 -19.40 11.44
C ALA A 6 13.18 -19.93 9.99
N TYR A 7 12.48 -19.25 9.10
CA TYR A 7 12.44 -19.51 7.66
C TYR A 7 13.37 -18.60 6.85
N GLY A 8 14.25 -17.86 7.50
CA GLY A 8 15.17 -16.93 6.83
C GLY A 8 14.52 -15.69 6.25
N ILE A 9 13.27 -15.38 6.64
CA ILE A 9 12.54 -14.17 6.22
C ILE A 9 12.91 -13.05 7.19
N GLN A 10 13.53 -12.00 6.67
CA GLN A 10 13.82 -10.80 7.45
C GLN A 10 12.53 -10.01 7.69
N VAL A 11 12.27 -9.70 8.96
CA VAL A 11 11.11 -8.92 9.40
C VAL A 11 11.58 -7.81 10.34
N PRO A 12 10.82 -6.73 10.54
CA PRO A 12 11.15 -5.74 11.56
C PRO A 12 11.23 -6.40 12.94
N ASP A 13 12.10 -5.88 13.79
CA ASP A 13 12.10 -6.31 15.18
C ASP A 13 10.70 -6.11 15.77
N THR A 14 10.16 -7.16 16.38
CA THR A 14 8.74 -7.20 16.76
C THR A 14 8.59 -7.81 18.13
N LEU A 15 7.91 -7.08 19.02
CA LEU A 15 7.42 -7.60 20.30
C LEU A 15 5.91 -7.87 20.20
N VAL A 16 5.50 -9.10 20.44
CA VAL A 16 4.11 -9.48 20.60
C VAL A 16 3.74 -9.37 22.08
N THR A 17 2.71 -8.62 22.40
CA THR A 17 2.26 -8.36 23.77
C THR A 17 0.74 -8.28 23.83
N THR A 18 0.18 -8.10 25.01
CA THR A 18 -1.25 -7.82 25.21
C THR A 18 -1.44 -6.45 25.86
N LYS A 19 -2.67 -5.90 25.79
CA LYS A 19 -3.00 -4.67 26.49
C LYS A 19 -2.66 -4.73 27.97
N ALA A 20 -2.96 -5.86 28.64
CA ALA A 20 -2.65 -6.06 30.06
C ALA A 20 -1.14 -6.01 30.37
N GLU A 21 -0.29 -6.34 29.42
CA GLU A 21 1.16 -6.43 29.59
C GLU A 21 1.92 -5.16 29.17
N LEU A 22 1.23 -4.11 28.71
CA LEU A 22 1.88 -2.87 28.21
C LEU A 22 2.76 -2.17 29.26
N ALA A 23 2.50 -2.37 30.56
CA ALA A 23 3.32 -1.82 31.64
C ALA A 23 4.50 -2.72 32.03
N SER A 24 4.76 -3.81 31.30
CA SER A 24 5.85 -4.74 31.61
C SER A 24 7.23 -4.17 31.30
N THR A 25 8.24 -4.73 31.94
CA THR A 25 9.67 -4.37 31.69
C THR A 25 10.06 -4.67 30.24
N SER A 26 9.56 -5.76 29.65
CA SER A 26 9.84 -6.13 28.24
C SER A 26 9.38 -5.08 27.25
N VAL A 27 8.20 -4.48 27.48
CA VAL A 27 7.70 -3.38 26.65
C VAL A 27 8.58 -2.13 26.83
N ALA A 28 8.93 -1.78 28.07
CA ALA A 28 9.82 -0.64 28.33
C ALA A 28 11.21 -0.81 27.67
N ASP A 29 11.78 -2.01 27.76
CA ASP A 29 13.07 -2.33 27.13
C ASP A 29 12.98 -2.25 25.60
N PHE A 30 11.85 -2.68 25.00
CA PHE A 30 11.62 -2.59 23.58
C PHE A 30 11.55 -1.12 23.10
N PHE A 31 10.82 -0.26 23.81
CA PHE A 31 10.78 1.18 23.51
C PHE A 31 12.17 1.82 23.61
N ASN A 32 12.92 1.51 24.66
CA ASN A 32 14.28 2.01 24.85
C ASN A 32 15.21 1.55 23.72
N LYS A 33 15.18 0.26 23.34
CA LYS A 33 15.98 -0.32 22.27
C LYS A 33 15.79 0.42 20.95
N HIS A 34 14.56 0.78 20.61
CA HIS A 34 14.19 1.43 19.36
C HIS A 34 14.05 2.96 19.50
N GLN A 35 14.60 3.57 20.55
CA GLN A 35 14.62 5.03 20.76
C GLN A 35 13.22 5.65 20.70
N ASN A 36 12.22 4.94 21.20
CA ASN A 36 10.81 5.34 21.18
C ASN A 36 10.20 5.53 19.77
N LYS A 37 10.79 4.91 18.75
CA LYS A 37 10.26 4.90 17.38
C LYS A 37 9.63 3.55 17.10
N ILE A 38 8.35 3.42 17.38
CA ILE A 38 7.60 2.16 17.33
C ILE A 38 6.37 2.31 16.44
N ILE A 39 6.10 1.30 15.65
CA ILE A 39 4.82 1.11 14.96
C ILE A 39 3.99 0.12 15.78
N LEU A 40 2.84 0.58 16.24
CA LEU A 40 1.82 -0.25 16.86
C LEU A 40 0.89 -0.81 15.78
N LYS A 41 0.64 -2.12 15.82
CA LYS A 41 -0.34 -2.80 14.96
C LYS A 41 -1.31 -3.61 15.80
N LEU A 42 -2.60 -3.46 15.50
CA LEU A 42 -3.65 -4.32 16.04
C LEU A 42 -4.09 -5.30 14.95
N LEU A 43 -4.18 -6.59 15.31
CA LEU A 43 -4.55 -7.63 14.35
C LEU A 43 -6.06 -7.56 14.01
N GLY A 44 -6.40 -7.86 12.75
CA GLY A 44 -7.76 -8.15 12.31
C GLY A 44 -8.49 -7.07 11.52
N LEU A 45 -7.88 -5.92 11.24
CA LEU A 45 -8.46 -4.92 10.34
C LEU A 45 -7.57 -4.68 9.12
N ALA A 46 -8.20 -4.30 7.99
CA ALA A 46 -7.52 -3.99 6.74
C ALA A 46 -7.38 -2.47 6.55
N GLY A 47 -6.42 -2.05 5.70
CA GLY A 47 -6.30 -0.67 5.24
C GLY A 47 -5.65 0.29 6.24
N ALA A 48 -4.65 -0.17 6.97
CA ALA A 48 -3.85 0.61 7.91
C ALA A 48 -4.64 1.24 9.09
N ARG A 49 -5.91 0.92 9.26
CA ARG A 49 -6.77 1.51 10.31
C ARG A 49 -6.30 1.23 11.73
N ASN A 50 -5.48 0.20 11.89
CA ASN A 50 -4.94 -0.24 13.19
C ASN A 50 -3.43 -0.21 13.20
N VAL A 51 -2.82 0.66 12.41
CA VAL A 51 -1.38 0.88 12.37
C VAL A 51 -1.13 2.34 12.70
N THR A 52 -0.35 2.58 13.75
CA THR A 52 0.01 3.95 14.16
C THR A 52 1.42 4.01 14.71
N ALA A 53 2.09 5.14 14.51
CA ALA A 53 3.35 5.40 15.17
C ALA A 53 3.09 5.84 16.62
N VAL A 54 3.85 5.28 17.55
CA VAL A 54 3.82 5.61 18.97
C VAL A 54 5.23 5.86 19.49
N ASP A 55 5.38 6.85 20.33
CA ASP A 55 6.68 7.28 20.88
C ASP A 55 6.86 6.98 22.37
N ASN A 56 5.81 6.48 23.04
CA ASN A 56 5.88 6.10 24.43
C ASN A 56 4.75 5.14 24.82
N ILE A 57 4.90 4.51 25.98
CA ILE A 57 3.93 3.54 26.53
C ILE A 57 2.58 4.20 26.83
N THR A 58 2.56 5.44 27.29
CA THR A 58 1.29 6.15 27.61
C THR A 58 0.46 6.34 26.35
N ALA A 59 1.06 6.86 25.27
CA ALA A 59 0.37 7.00 23.98
C ALA A 59 -0.15 5.65 23.46
N THR A 60 0.62 4.55 23.66
CA THR A 60 0.18 3.19 23.34
C THR A 60 -1.06 2.80 24.15
N GLN A 61 -1.06 3.03 25.46
CA GLN A 61 -2.18 2.72 26.35
C GLN A 61 -3.43 3.53 26.00
N GLU A 62 -3.27 4.81 25.69
CA GLU A 62 -4.37 5.68 25.24
C GLU A 62 -4.98 5.19 23.94
N TYR A 63 -4.15 4.81 22.97
CA TYR A 63 -4.63 4.29 21.67
C TYR A 63 -5.46 3.01 21.81
N VAL A 64 -5.08 2.13 22.75
CA VAL A 64 -5.76 0.85 22.95
C VAL A 64 -6.77 0.89 24.11
N ALA A 65 -7.09 2.04 24.67
CA ALA A 65 -7.88 2.16 25.90
C ALA A 65 -9.24 1.44 25.84
N GLU A 66 -9.91 1.51 24.69
CA GLU A 66 -11.26 0.92 24.51
C GLU A 66 -11.25 -0.57 24.13
N TYR A 67 -10.08 -1.20 23.96
CA TYR A 67 -9.98 -2.62 23.61
C TYR A 67 -9.89 -3.50 24.88
N ASP A 68 -10.22 -4.77 24.74
CA ASP A 68 -10.14 -5.75 25.84
C ASP A 68 -8.70 -5.97 26.30
N GLU A 69 -8.52 -6.31 27.60
CA GLU A 69 -7.18 -6.55 28.20
C GLU A 69 -6.39 -7.66 27.49
N GLY A 70 -7.07 -8.66 26.93
CA GLY A 70 -6.45 -9.74 26.14
C GLY A 70 -6.15 -9.39 24.69
N MET A 71 -6.41 -8.14 24.26
CA MET A 71 -6.11 -7.70 22.89
C MET A 71 -4.63 -7.86 22.57
N VAL A 72 -4.34 -8.63 21.51
CA VAL A 72 -2.97 -8.85 21.03
C VAL A 72 -2.48 -7.61 20.26
N ILE A 73 -1.32 -7.13 20.65
CA ILE A 73 -0.67 -5.94 20.11
C ILE A 73 0.69 -6.35 19.55
N LEU A 74 1.01 -5.88 18.35
CA LEU A 74 2.35 -5.95 17.78
C LEU A 74 3.01 -4.58 17.96
N LEU A 75 4.14 -4.54 18.63
CA LEU A 75 5.04 -3.41 18.66
C LEU A 75 6.21 -3.73 17.73
N GLN A 76 6.40 -2.95 16.67
CA GLN A 76 7.45 -3.14 15.68
C GLN A 76 8.37 -1.92 15.65
N GLU A 77 9.65 -2.14 15.35
CA GLU A 77 10.54 -1.03 15.04
C GLU A 77 9.99 -0.21 13.86
N HIS A 78 10.11 1.09 13.96
CA HIS A 78 9.72 2.01 12.90
C HIS A 78 10.85 2.13 11.87
N LEU A 79 10.63 1.58 10.68
CA LEU A 79 11.57 1.70 9.57
C LEU A 79 11.46 3.11 8.97
N ASP A 80 12.57 3.79 8.86
CA ASP A 80 12.65 5.16 8.36
C ASP A 80 12.51 5.21 6.83
N LEU A 81 11.48 5.91 6.33
CA LEU A 81 11.23 6.07 4.89
C LEU A 81 12.33 6.85 4.14
N GLU A 82 13.21 7.57 4.86
CA GLU A 82 14.40 8.16 4.23
C GLU A 82 15.45 7.09 3.85
N SER A 83 15.45 5.98 4.56
CA SER A 83 16.39 4.86 4.38
C SER A 83 15.81 3.69 3.61
N TYR A 84 14.50 3.59 3.51
CA TYR A 84 13.76 2.47 2.92
C TYR A 84 12.72 2.94 1.91
N THR A 85 12.49 2.11 0.89
CA THR A 85 11.38 2.25 -0.06
C THR A 85 10.32 1.20 0.25
N GLU A 86 9.10 1.63 0.49
CA GLU A 86 7.98 0.71 0.75
C GLU A 86 7.40 0.18 -0.57
N MET A 87 7.28 -1.14 -0.62
CA MET A 87 6.89 -1.89 -1.80
C MET A 87 5.81 -2.92 -1.43
N THR A 88 5.08 -3.34 -2.43
CA THR A 88 4.15 -4.47 -2.31
C THR A 88 4.26 -5.38 -3.54
N VAL A 89 4.09 -6.67 -3.33
CA VAL A 89 4.03 -7.67 -4.39
C VAL A 89 2.78 -8.52 -4.23
N ASP A 90 2.17 -8.89 -5.34
CA ASP A 90 1.17 -9.95 -5.35
C ASP A 90 1.81 -11.23 -5.90
N LEU A 91 1.78 -12.28 -5.11
CA LEU A 91 2.13 -13.63 -5.53
C LEU A 91 0.86 -14.40 -5.88
N VAL A 92 0.99 -15.34 -6.82
CA VAL A 92 0.04 -16.43 -6.98
C VAL A 92 0.66 -17.68 -6.37
N VAL A 93 0.04 -18.20 -5.33
CA VAL A 93 0.51 -19.37 -4.58
C VAL A 93 -0.39 -20.55 -4.88
N SER A 94 0.12 -21.53 -5.62
CA SER A 94 -0.53 -22.81 -5.87
C SER A 94 0.22 -23.95 -5.20
N LYS A 95 -0.35 -25.15 -5.29
CA LYS A 95 0.27 -26.36 -4.76
C LYS A 95 1.63 -26.65 -5.38
N ASP A 96 1.76 -26.42 -6.68
CA ASP A 96 2.93 -26.83 -7.45
C ASP A 96 3.82 -25.64 -7.86
N ASP A 97 3.30 -24.40 -7.84
CA ASP A 97 4.01 -23.24 -8.33
C ASP A 97 3.78 -22.01 -7.44
N ILE A 98 4.77 -21.12 -7.40
CA ILE A 98 4.66 -19.79 -6.82
C ILE A 98 5.27 -18.81 -7.81
N ARG A 99 4.52 -17.80 -8.19
CA ARG A 99 4.97 -16.80 -9.14
C ARG A 99 4.58 -15.40 -8.74
N ILE A 100 5.38 -14.43 -9.13
CA ILE A 100 5.06 -13.02 -8.98
C ILE A 100 4.04 -12.64 -10.06
N ALA A 101 2.90 -12.09 -9.64
CA ALA A 101 1.89 -11.53 -10.52
C ALA A 101 2.19 -10.07 -10.88
N ASN A 102 2.59 -9.26 -9.90
CA ASN A 102 2.99 -7.87 -10.08
C ASN A 102 3.81 -7.39 -8.88
N ILE A 103 4.56 -6.29 -9.09
CA ILE A 103 5.30 -5.58 -8.04
C ILE A 103 4.94 -4.09 -8.17
N ARG A 104 4.79 -3.41 -7.03
CA ARG A 104 4.42 -2.01 -6.97
C ARG A 104 5.21 -1.29 -5.88
N LYS A 105 5.53 -0.02 -6.13
CA LYS A 105 5.93 0.92 -5.07
C LYS A 105 4.67 1.50 -4.45
N ILE A 106 4.62 1.56 -3.12
CA ILE A 106 3.51 2.19 -2.39
C ILE A 106 3.78 3.70 -2.33
N LEU A 107 2.75 4.51 -2.59
CA LEU A 107 2.84 5.95 -2.56
C LEU A 107 2.07 6.50 -1.36
N PHE A 108 2.77 7.29 -0.56
CA PHE A 108 2.21 7.99 0.59
C PHE A 108 2.31 9.50 0.41
N ALA A 109 1.32 10.21 0.96
CA ALA A 109 1.36 11.65 1.19
C ALA A 109 0.83 11.92 2.59
N ASP A 110 1.58 12.66 3.39
CA ASP A 110 1.24 12.99 4.77
C ASP A 110 0.85 11.76 5.64
N GLY A 111 1.54 10.63 5.41
CA GLY A 111 1.30 9.37 6.12
C GLY A 111 0.04 8.60 5.67
N LEU A 112 -0.69 9.09 4.67
CA LEU A 112 -1.82 8.40 4.07
C LEU A 112 -1.41 7.71 2.76
N TRP A 113 -1.90 6.49 2.56
CA TRP A 113 -1.78 5.82 1.28
C TRP A 113 -2.59 6.58 0.21
N VAL A 114 -1.94 6.98 -0.87
CA VAL A 114 -2.56 7.76 -1.95
C VAL A 114 -2.56 7.02 -3.29
N GLY A 115 -1.84 5.92 -3.40
CA GLY A 115 -1.78 5.15 -4.64
C GLY A 115 -0.58 4.20 -4.71
N ASN A 116 -0.32 3.72 -5.90
CA ASN A 116 0.83 2.86 -6.21
C ASN A 116 1.52 3.36 -7.48
N LEU A 117 2.78 3.00 -7.65
CA LEU A 117 3.48 3.07 -8.93
C LEU A 117 3.71 1.64 -9.43
N ILE A 118 3.32 1.37 -10.67
CA ILE A 118 3.49 0.09 -11.37
C ILE A 118 4.24 0.36 -12.67
N GLY A 119 5.11 -0.53 -13.09
CA GLY A 119 5.75 -0.45 -14.41
C GLY A 119 7.27 -0.54 -14.34
N ASN A 120 7.94 -0.01 -15.34
CA ASN A 120 9.37 -0.20 -15.54
C ASN A 120 10.25 0.49 -14.50
N SER A 121 9.77 1.57 -13.88
CA SER A 121 10.47 2.23 -12.78
C SER A 121 10.46 1.42 -11.49
N VAL A 122 9.65 0.35 -11.43
CA VAL A 122 9.51 -0.50 -10.26
C VAL A 122 10.15 -1.85 -10.54
N SER A 123 11.27 -2.12 -9.89
CA SER A 123 11.98 -3.39 -10.06
C SER A 123 12.57 -3.87 -8.75
N VAL A 124 12.79 -5.16 -8.69
CA VAL A 124 13.53 -5.86 -7.63
C VAL A 124 14.65 -6.67 -8.26
N THR A 125 15.71 -6.92 -7.53
CA THR A 125 16.82 -7.75 -7.98
C THR A 125 16.41 -9.23 -8.04
N GLU A 126 17.23 -10.06 -8.67
CA GLU A 126 17.01 -11.51 -8.70
C GLU A 126 17.05 -12.11 -7.26
N GLU A 127 17.91 -11.58 -6.40
CA GLU A 127 18.01 -12.02 -5.00
C GLU A 127 16.75 -11.65 -4.22
N GLN A 128 16.26 -10.41 -4.38
CA GLN A 128 15.00 -9.97 -3.77
C GLN A 128 13.81 -10.77 -4.31
N THR A 129 13.79 -11.09 -5.61
CA THR A 129 12.78 -11.97 -6.22
C THR A 129 12.76 -13.33 -5.53
N LYS A 130 13.93 -13.96 -5.33
CA LYS A 130 14.03 -15.25 -4.62
C LYS A 130 13.52 -15.15 -3.18
N ALA A 131 13.86 -14.05 -2.49
CA ALA A 131 13.36 -13.82 -1.13
C ALA A 131 11.84 -13.70 -1.08
N LEU A 132 11.23 -12.96 -2.02
CA LEU A 132 9.76 -12.82 -2.10
C LEU A 132 9.07 -14.16 -2.41
N LEU A 133 9.61 -14.95 -3.34
CA LEU A 133 9.09 -16.30 -3.62
C LEU A 133 9.19 -17.20 -2.39
N HIS A 134 10.25 -17.07 -1.60
CA HIS A 134 10.41 -17.81 -0.34
C HIS A 134 9.35 -17.42 0.72
N VAL A 135 8.90 -16.15 0.73
CA VAL A 135 7.74 -15.75 1.57
C VAL A 135 6.46 -16.45 1.10
N GLY A 136 6.29 -16.65 -0.21
CA GLY A 136 5.20 -17.47 -0.76
C GLY A 136 5.27 -18.92 -0.30
N GLU A 137 6.47 -19.53 -0.24
CA GLU A 137 6.68 -20.87 0.33
C GLU A 137 6.27 -20.93 1.81
N TYR A 138 6.62 -19.89 2.58
CA TYR A 138 6.18 -19.75 3.97
C TYR A 138 4.67 -19.73 4.09
N ALA A 139 3.97 -18.92 3.27
CA ALA A 139 2.51 -18.86 3.27
C ALA A 139 1.89 -20.22 2.90
N ARG A 140 2.43 -20.89 1.88
CA ARG A 140 2.02 -22.25 1.45
C ARG A 140 2.19 -23.27 2.57
N HIS A 141 3.34 -23.27 3.24
CA HIS A 141 3.62 -24.17 4.37
C HIS A 141 2.62 -23.98 5.52
N HIS A 142 2.12 -22.76 5.71
CA HIS A 142 1.10 -22.45 6.72
C HIS A 142 -0.34 -22.64 6.20
N GLY A 143 -0.53 -23.35 5.09
CA GLY A 143 -1.82 -23.76 4.58
C GLY A 143 -2.50 -22.76 3.62
N TYR A 144 -1.84 -21.67 3.25
CA TYR A 144 -2.36 -20.75 2.26
C TYR A 144 -2.04 -21.23 0.84
N VAL A 145 -2.88 -22.10 0.33
CA VAL A 145 -2.68 -22.75 -0.98
C VAL A 145 -4.01 -23.22 -1.56
N THR A 146 -4.10 -23.16 -2.90
CA THR A 146 -5.16 -23.83 -3.70
C THR A 146 -4.54 -24.51 -4.90
N ASP A 147 -5.26 -25.43 -5.54
CA ASP A 147 -4.76 -26.12 -6.73
C ASP A 147 -4.57 -25.12 -7.90
N GLU A 148 -5.46 -24.14 -8.05
CA GLU A 148 -5.44 -23.16 -9.13
C GLU A 148 -4.52 -21.96 -8.84
N GLY A 149 -4.15 -21.75 -7.59
CA GLY A 149 -3.39 -20.62 -7.11
C GLY A 149 -4.25 -19.52 -6.50
N SER A 150 -3.85 -19.08 -5.32
CA SER A 150 -4.47 -17.97 -4.58
C SER A 150 -3.56 -16.75 -4.56
N ASN A 151 -4.16 -15.56 -4.63
CA ASN A 151 -3.41 -14.32 -4.50
C ASN A 151 -2.91 -14.13 -3.06
N CYS A 152 -1.64 -13.81 -2.89
CA CYS A 152 -1.00 -13.50 -1.64
C CYS A 152 -0.23 -12.20 -1.77
N GLY A 153 -0.73 -11.12 -1.19
CA GLY A 153 -0.05 -9.85 -1.12
C GLY A 153 1.01 -9.84 -0.03
N ILE A 154 2.17 -9.24 -0.32
CA ILE A 154 3.25 -9.07 0.65
C ILE A 154 3.69 -7.62 0.62
N ASP A 155 3.65 -6.96 1.78
CA ASP A 155 4.19 -5.62 1.96
C ASP A 155 5.59 -5.74 2.55
N PHE A 156 6.53 -5.00 1.97
CA PHE A 156 7.94 -5.08 2.31
C PHE A 156 8.67 -3.77 2.06
N PHE A 157 9.80 -3.62 2.70
CA PHE A 157 10.72 -2.50 2.51
C PHE A 157 11.99 -2.96 1.81
N ILE A 158 12.50 -2.11 0.92
CA ILE A 158 13.86 -2.26 0.35
C ILE A 158 14.73 -1.17 0.94
N GLY A 159 15.78 -1.57 1.66
CA GLY A 159 16.81 -0.67 2.17
C GLY A 159 17.73 -0.14 1.06
N LYS A 160 18.38 1.00 1.29
CA LYS A 160 19.42 1.55 0.40
C LYS A 160 20.60 0.60 0.18
N ASP A 161 20.80 -0.32 1.10
CA ASP A 161 21.80 -1.40 1.04
C ASP A 161 21.32 -2.63 0.24
N GLY A 162 20.08 -2.61 -0.25
CA GLY A 162 19.45 -3.69 -0.97
C GLY A 162 18.77 -4.74 -0.08
N SER A 163 18.79 -4.57 1.24
CA SER A 163 18.07 -5.46 2.16
C SER A 163 16.57 -5.45 1.90
N LEU A 164 15.91 -6.60 2.11
CA LEU A 164 14.46 -6.75 1.97
C LEU A 164 13.88 -7.16 3.31
N ILE A 165 12.95 -6.35 3.83
CA ILE A 165 12.31 -6.54 5.14
C ILE A 165 10.81 -6.67 4.92
N VAL A 166 10.24 -7.84 5.24
CA VAL A 166 8.81 -8.13 5.11
C VAL A 166 8.05 -7.60 6.32
N THR A 167 7.05 -6.78 6.09
CA THR A 167 6.26 -6.16 7.17
C THR A 167 4.87 -6.75 7.33
N GLU A 168 4.28 -7.30 6.24
CA GLU A 168 2.95 -7.88 6.27
C GLU A 168 2.77 -8.94 5.18
N ILE A 169 2.03 -9.99 5.49
CA ILE A 169 1.53 -10.98 4.52
C ILE A 169 0.01 -10.86 4.48
N ASN A 170 -0.50 -10.40 3.35
CA ASN A 170 -1.90 -10.26 3.06
C ASN A 170 -2.39 -11.49 2.29
N ALA A 171 -2.69 -12.58 3.01
CA ALA A 171 -3.17 -13.85 2.44
C ALA A 171 -4.61 -13.71 1.89
N ARG A 172 -4.80 -12.82 0.91
CA ARG A 172 -6.06 -12.45 0.28
C ARG A 172 -5.82 -11.67 -1.00
N TRP A 173 -6.87 -11.35 -1.72
CA TRP A 173 -6.83 -10.40 -2.81
C TRP A 173 -6.51 -8.99 -2.29
N THR A 174 -5.53 -8.34 -2.91
CA THR A 174 -5.14 -6.97 -2.56
C THR A 174 -5.84 -5.95 -3.49
N GLY A 175 -6.04 -4.73 -3.01
CA GLY A 175 -6.63 -3.66 -3.81
C GLY A 175 -5.80 -3.33 -5.06
N GLY A 176 -4.47 -3.42 -4.97
CA GLY A 176 -3.56 -3.14 -6.08
C GLY A 176 -3.53 -4.22 -7.17
N LEU A 177 -4.08 -5.42 -6.92
CA LEU A 177 -4.16 -6.48 -7.91
C LEU A 177 -5.02 -6.07 -9.12
N PHE A 178 -6.17 -5.41 -8.89
CA PHE A 178 -7.08 -5.03 -9.97
C PHE A 178 -6.44 -4.08 -10.98
N PRO A 179 -5.84 -2.94 -10.58
CA PRO A 179 -5.12 -2.06 -11.50
C PRO A 179 -4.00 -2.77 -12.25
N ALA A 180 -3.23 -3.62 -11.57
CA ALA A 180 -2.14 -4.38 -12.18
C ALA A 180 -2.66 -5.37 -13.24
N GLN A 181 -3.78 -6.04 -13.00
CA GLN A 181 -4.42 -6.95 -13.96
C GLN A 181 -4.97 -6.17 -15.16
N ILE A 182 -5.63 -5.04 -14.95
CA ILE A 182 -6.09 -4.17 -16.04
C ILE A 182 -4.90 -3.72 -16.89
N LEU A 183 -3.83 -3.23 -16.26
CA LEU A 183 -2.62 -2.79 -16.94
C LEU A 183 -2.00 -3.89 -17.81
N SER A 184 -2.03 -5.14 -17.34
CA SER A 184 -1.50 -6.28 -18.08
C SER A 184 -2.27 -6.63 -19.38
N GLN A 185 -3.51 -6.14 -19.51
CA GLN A 185 -4.38 -6.34 -20.68
C GLN A 185 -4.34 -5.15 -21.66
N ILE A 186 -3.73 -4.05 -21.28
CA ILE A 186 -3.62 -2.85 -22.12
C ILE A 186 -2.25 -2.83 -22.79
N ASP A 187 -2.20 -2.56 -24.10
CA ASP A 187 -0.95 -2.47 -24.86
C ASP A 187 -0.23 -1.14 -24.58
N VAL A 188 0.27 -0.99 -23.37
CA VAL A 188 1.03 0.18 -22.90
C VAL A 188 2.47 -0.20 -22.56
N LYS A 189 3.09 -1.01 -23.41
CA LYS A 189 4.44 -1.53 -23.20
C LYS A 189 5.41 -0.44 -22.82
N ASN A 190 6.21 -0.72 -21.78
CA ASN A 190 7.30 0.15 -21.29
C ASN A 190 6.84 1.49 -20.70
N LYS A 191 5.63 1.60 -20.19
CA LYS A 191 5.17 2.79 -19.45
C LYS A 191 4.96 2.47 -17.98
N ASP A 192 5.17 3.48 -17.16
CA ASP A 192 4.73 3.46 -15.77
C ASP A 192 3.24 3.77 -15.69
N ALA A 193 2.61 3.32 -14.63
CA ALA A 193 1.22 3.59 -14.33
C ALA A 193 1.05 3.90 -12.85
N VAL A 194 0.20 4.87 -12.56
CA VAL A 194 -0.14 5.30 -11.19
C VAL A 194 -1.63 5.10 -10.96
N PRO A 195 -2.07 3.97 -10.38
CA PRO A 195 -3.41 3.83 -9.85
C PRO A 195 -3.55 4.61 -8.54
N PHE A 196 -4.62 5.39 -8.43
CA PHE A 196 -4.92 6.18 -7.24
C PHE A 196 -6.42 6.46 -7.13
N PHE A 197 -6.82 6.95 -5.97
CA PHE A 197 -8.18 7.41 -5.73
C PHE A 197 -8.23 8.93 -5.73
N ASP A 198 -9.25 9.45 -6.37
CA ASP A 198 -9.54 10.88 -6.36
C ASP A 198 -10.88 11.17 -5.71
N VAL A 199 -10.96 12.30 -5.03
CA VAL A 199 -12.18 12.79 -4.39
C VAL A 199 -12.51 14.13 -5.04
N VAL A 200 -13.67 14.21 -5.66
CA VAL A 200 -14.14 15.35 -6.45
C VAL A 200 -15.48 15.84 -5.88
N LEU A 201 -15.67 17.13 -5.77
CA LEU A 201 -16.98 17.69 -5.40
C LEU A 201 -18.02 17.26 -6.41
N MET A 202 -19.23 16.91 -5.95
CA MET A 202 -20.29 16.39 -6.84
C MET A 202 -20.68 17.38 -7.95
N GLU A 203 -20.62 18.67 -7.68
CA GLU A 203 -20.91 19.73 -8.64
C GLU A 203 -19.89 19.79 -9.79
N GLU A 204 -18.66 19.32 -9.56
CA GLU A 204 -17.57 19.29 -10.54
C GLU A 204 -17.46 17.94 -11.28
N ARG A 205 -18.36 17.01 -10.99
CA ARG A 205 -18.30 15.64 -11.54
C ARG A 205 -18.31 15.61 -13.07
N GLU A 206 -19.13 16.44 -13.71
CA GLU A 206 -19.26 16.43 -15.18
C GLU A 206 -17.95 16.88 -15.84
N ALA A 207 -17.38 17.99 -15.39
CA ALA A 207 -16.09 18.47 -15.91
C ALA A 207 -14.96 17.44 -15.71
N TYR A 208 -14.97 16.75 -14.58
CA TYR A 208 -14.01 15.69 -14.28
C TYR A 208 -14.18 14.45 -15.17
N VAL A 209 -15.43 14.04 -15.43
CA VAL A 209 -15.70 12.90 -16.33
C VAL A 209 -15.33 13.24 -17.77
N ASP A 210 -15.64 14.44 -18.26
CA ASP A 210 -15.26 14.92 -19.59
C ASP A 210 -13.72 14.95 -19.74
N PHE A 211 -13.00 15.37 -18.69
CA PHE A 211 -11.54 15.30 -18.65
C PHE A 211 -11.02 13.86 -18.78
N ILE A 212 -11.60 12.90 -18.04
CA ILE A 212 -11.23 11.48 -18.18
C ILE A 212 -11.50 10.98 -19.60
N GLU A 213 -12.68 11.28 -20.15
CA GLU A 213 -13.09 10.81 -21.48
C GLU A 213 -12.17 11.35 -22.57
N SER A 214 -11.72 12.60 -22.47
CA SER A 214 -10.80 13.22 -23.44
C SER A 214 -9.39 12.61 -23.41
N HIS A 215 -9.04 11.87 -22.36
CA HIS A 215 -7.71 11.30 -22.15
C HIS A 215 -7.73 9.76 -22.04
N LEU A 216 -8.80 9.09 -22.48
CA LEU A 216 -8.90 7.62 -22.36
C LEU A 216 -7.79 6.89 -23.12
N VAL A 217 -7.29 5.80 -22.52
CA VAL A 217 -6.33 4.90 -23.16
C VAL A 217 -6.90 4.35 -24.49
N GLY A 218 -6.05 4.32 -25.53
CA GLY A 218 -6.43 3.84 -26.86
C GLY A 218 -6.88 4.96 -27.82
N GLU A 219 -7.44 6.04 -27.34
CA GLU A 219 -7.86 7.20 -28.13
C GLU A 219 -6.87 8.36 -28.01
N TYR A 220 -6.27 8.52 -26.85
CA TYR A 220 -5.33 9.60 -26.55
C TYR A 220 -3.91 9.28 -26.99
N GLN A 221 -3.30 10.19 -27.76
CA GLN A 221 -1.94 10.07 -28.31
C GLN A 221 -0.89 10.93 -27.59
N GLY A 222 -1.21 11.45 -26.41
CA GLY A 222 -0.33 12.32 -25.64
C GLY A 222 0.71 11.59 -24.79
N GLU A 223 1.31 12.31 -23.83
CA GLU A 223 2.35 11.77 -22.95
C GLU A 223 1.79 10.87 -21.84
N PHE A 224 0.50 10.97 -21.54
CA PHE A 224 -0.21 10.11 -20.59
C PHE A 224 -1.56 9.65 -21.17
N ALA A 225 -2.17 8.68 -20.55
CA ALA A 225 -3.54 8.28 -20.81
C ALA A 225 -4.21 7.87 -19.49
N MET A 226 -5.55 7.93 -19.44
CA MET A 226 -6.34 7.58 -18.27
C MET A 226 -7.08 6.25 -18.46
N VAL A 227 -7.15 5.47 -17.39
CA VAL A 227 -7.89 4.22 -17.32
C VAL A 227 -8.79 4.29 -16.09
N PRO A 228 -10.11 4.55 -16.27
CA PRO A 228 -11.06 4.49 -15.18
C PRO A 228 -11.22 3.05 -14.70
N ILE A 229 -11.20 2.83 -13.39
CA ILE A 229 -11.33 1.52 -12.75
C ILE A 229 -12.71 1.40 -12.08
N GLY A 230 -13.13 2.43 -11.37
CA GLY A 230 -14.42 2.44 -10.68
C GLY A 230 -14.80 3.82 -10.17
N PHE A 231 -16.11 3.99 -9.95
CA PHE A 231 -16.68 5.23 -9.47
C PHE A 231 -17.67 4.96 -8.33
N SER A 232 -17.78 5.91 -7.41
CA SER A 232 -18.76 5.89 -6.32
C SER A 232 -19.14 7.32 -5.95
N CYS A 233 -20.29 7.47 -5.30
CA CYS A 233 -20.71 8.72 -4.69
C CYS A 233 -20.94 8.50 -3.20
N PHE A 234 -20.62 9.49 -2.39
CA PHE A 234 -20.88 9.44 -0.95
C PHE A 234 -21.12 10.84 -0.39
N THR A 235 -21.86 10.89 0.69
CA THR A 235 -22.06 12.12 1.48
C THR A 235 -21.21 12.03 2.73
N THR A 236 -20.39 13.05 3.00
CA THR A 236 -19.57 13.03 4.21
C THR A 236 -20.42 13.33 5.44
N PRO A 237 -20.23 12.63 6.56
CA PRO A 237 -20.90 12.96 7.81
C PRO A 237 -20.34 14.22 8.49
N ILE A 238 -19.21 14.74 8.01
CA ILE A 238 -18.48 15.86 8.63
C ILE A 238 -19.13 17.20 8.25
N ASP A 239 -19.39 17.40 6.96
CA ASP A 239 -19.92 18.66 6.40
C ASP A 239 -21.25 18.50 5.65
N GLY A 240 -21.72 17.25 5.49
CA GLY A 240 -22.92 16.93 4.73
C GLY A 240 -22.76 17.13 3.23
N GLN A 241 -21.53 17.29 2.74
CA GLN A 241 -21.25 17.55 1.34
C GLN A 241 -21.18 16.24 0.53
N ASP A 242 -21.69 16.28 -0.69
CA ASP A 242 -21.67 15.15 -1.61
C ASP A 242 -20.37 15.15 -2.42
N TYR A 243 -19.75 13.99 -2.49
CA TYR A 243 -18.52 13.77 -3.23
C TYR A 243 -18.69 12.67 -4.26
N PHE A 244 -17.99 12.84 -5.38
CA PHE A 244 -17.73 11.83 -6.38
C PHE A 244 -16.34 11.24 -6.14
N TYR A 245 -16.29 9.93 -5.99
CA TYR A 245 -15.06 9.19 -5.73
C TYR A 245 -14.67 8.39 -6.97
N SER A 246 -13.48 8.62 -7.47
CA SER A 246 -12.96 7.99 -8.67
C SER A 246 -11.75 7.14 -8.35
N TRP A 247 -11.80 5.86 -8.69
CA TRP A 247 -10.63 5.01 -8.75
C TRP A 247 -10.16 4.92 -10.19
N GLN A 248 -8.97 5.38 -10.45
CA GLN A 248 -8.42 5.51 -11.78
C GLN A 248 -6.94 5.19 -11.82
N MET A 249 -6.41 5.06 -13.02
CA MET A 249 -4.99 4.86 -13.27
C MET A 249 -4.55 5.81 -14.38
N VAL A 250 -3.47 6.54 -14.15
CA VAL A 250 -2.75 7.32 -15.16
C VAL A 250 -1.61 6.47 -15.68
N VAL A 251 -1.55 6.28 -16.99
CA VAL A 251 -0.49 5.53 -17.69
C VAL A 251 0.38 6.49 -18.44
N GLY A 252 1.70 6.43 -18.24
CA GLY A 252 2.69 7.34 -18.87
C GLY A 252 3.17 8.42 -17.93
N ASN A 253 3.35 9.62 -18.45
CA ASN A 253 3.95 10.75 -17.73
C ASN A 253 2.94 11.37 -16.72
N PHE A 254 3.13 11.11 -15.44
CA PHE A 254 2.25 11.61 -14.38
C PHE A 254 2.35 13.13 -14.18
N ASP A 255 3.50 13.73 -14.46
CA ASP A 255 3.65 15.20 -14.38
C ASP A 255 2.92 15.90 -15.53
N ALA A 256 2.92 15.31 -16.73
CA ALA A 256 2.11 15.80 -17.84
C ALA A 256 0.61 15.73 -17.54
N PHE A 257 0.17 14.65 -16.89
CA PHE A 257 -1.20 14.55 -16.38
C PHE A 257 -1.54 15.67 -15.39
N LYS A 258 -0.68 15.96 -14.41
CA LYS A 258 -0.90 17.07 -13.48
C LYS A 258 -1.02 18.43 -14.21
N GLN A 259 -0.17 18.66 -15.22
CA GLN A 259 -0.23 19.87 -16.01
C GLN A 259 -1.54 20.00 -16.80
N ALA A 260 -1.98 18.92 -17.46
CA ALA A 260 -3.24 18.90 -18.19
C ALA A 260 -4.43 19.16 -17.24
N LYS A 261 -4.45 18.47 -16.08
CA LYS A 261 -5.46 18.68 -15.03
C LYS A 261 -5.54 20.17 -14.64
N ASN A 262 -4.39 20.80 -14.34
CA ASN A 262 -4.37 22.20 -13.88
C ASN A 262 -4.76 23.20 -14.99
N ASN A 263 -4.65 22.81 -16.26
CA ASN A 263 -5.03 23.66 -17.39
C ASN A 263 -6.51 23.50 -17.78
N GLU A 264 -7.10 22.33 -17.58
CA GLU A 264 -8.40 21.96 -18.10
C GLU A 264 -9.50 21.92 -17.02
N LEU A 265 -9.13 21.74 -15.75
CA LEU A 265 -10.05 21.72 -14.63
C LEU A 265 -9.89 22.95 -13.74
N ALA A 266 -10.95 23.35 -13.07
CA ALA A 266 -10.90 24.39 -12.05
C ALA A 266 -10.04 23.97 -10.85
N ASP A 267 -9.49 24.93 -10.11
CA ASP A 267 -8.73 24.67 -8.91
C ASP A 267 -9.59 23.90 -7.87
N GLY A 268 -9.00 22.86 -7.30
CA GLY A 268 -9.63 22.06 -6.25
C GLY A 268 -10.56 20.93 -6.73
N VAL A 269 -10.74 20.74 -8.04
CA VAL A 269 -11.57 19.65 -8.58
C VAL A 269 -10.98 18.27 -8.24
N MET A 270 -9.64 18.14 -8.29
CA MET A 270 -8.94 16.89 -7.97
C MET A 270 -7.93 17.12 -6.86
N ILE A 271 -8.21 16.62 -5.68
CA ILE A 271 -7.40 16.90 -4.50
C ILE A 271 -6.19 15.96 -4.40
N THR A 272 -6.41 14.65 -4.59
CA THR A 272 -5.37 13.63 -4.34
C THR A 272 -4.23 13.67 -5.36
N ALA A 273 -4.52 13.94 -6.63
CA ALA A 273 -3.51 13.96 -7.69
C ALA A 273 -2.37 14.93 -7.42
N ASP A 274 -2.63 16.07 -6.79
CA ASP A 274 -1.63 17.12 -6.55
C ASP A 274 -0.56 16.69 -5.54
N ILE A 275 -0.94 15.89 -4.56
CA ILE A 275 -0.03 15.42 -3.50
C ILE A 275 0.76 14.17 -3.89
N ILE A 276 0.41 13.49 -4.96
CA ILE A 276 1.11 12.28 -5.44
C ILE A 276 2.45 12.64 -6.09
N GLN A 277 3.51 11.97 -5.66
CA GLN A 277 4.88 12.14 -6.17
C GLN A 277 5.51 10.77 -6.47
N PRO A 278 5.16 10.14 -7.60
CA PRO A 278 5.48 8.74 -7.85
C PRO A 278 6.98 8.47 -8.01
N TYR A 279 7.75 9.46 -8.44
CA TYR A 279 9.18 9.31 -8.76
C TYR A 279 10.13 9.83 -7.67
N LYS A 280 9.62 10.19 -6.49
CA LYS A 280 10.45 10.58 -5.34
C LYS A 280 10.80 9.42 -4.44
#